data_337b5a442002b226cf670594e642bd80
#
_entry.id   337b5a442002b226cf670594e642bd80
#
_cell.length_a   1.000
_cell.length_b   1.000
_cell.length_c   1.000
_cell.angle_alpha   90.00
_cell.angle_beta   90.00
_cell.angle_gamma   90.00
#
_symmetry.space_group_name_H-M   'P 1'
#
loop_
_entity.id
_entity.type
_entity.pdbx_description
1 polymer ?
#
loop_
_entity_poly.entity_id
_entity_poly.type
_entity_poly.pdbx_seq_one_letter_code
_entity_poly.pdbx_strand_id
1 'polypeptide(L)'
;MPDVSDKLEIIAVQFADKVDLATSELVGYLSELVKGKSASESLEILSGINLDKAYELKLAKAFTAYEAGVVEILRNTYTTTTLPESSIRALLNNTKKTVMDNMKVVSSTTMTGIIDGIATNKAVDQTLETIKGQIPNTEVVVNTAYNQFNNTLTTMLADELPANTKWIYIGANDSKTRQQCKNKIGAGALTKKQILNQFGDMNNEIWNCRHKWEQMSSSPEDQGYNPQEFTG
;
A
#
# COMPACT_ATOMS: atom_id res chain seq x y z
N MET A 1 25.05 -0.99 -1.56
CA MET A 1 23.95 -1.74 -2.23
C MET A 1 22.63 -1.16 -1.74
N PRO A 2 21.61 -0.98 -2.59
CA PRO A 2 20.31 -0.54 -2.08
C PRO A 2 19.84 -1.52 -1.01
N ASP A 3 19.32 -0.97 0.09
CA ASP A 3 18.81 -1.73 1.21
C ASP A 3 17.60 -2.59 0.75
N VAL A 4 17.29 -3.62 1.50
CA VAL A 4 16.11 -4.49 1.26
C VAL A 4 14.85 -3.65 1.16
N SER A 5 14.74 -2.65 2.02
CA SER A 5 13.63 -1.71 2.05
C SER A 5 13.46 -0.95 0.74
N ASP A 6 14.56 -0.43 0.17
CA ASP A 6 14.54 0.29 -1.12
C ASP A 6 14.08 -0.63 -2.27
N LYS A 7 14.54 -1.87 -2.28
CA LYS A 7 14.13 -2.86 -3.29
C LYS A 7 12.66 -3.22 -3.18
N LEU A 8 12.16 -3.40 -1.95
CA LEU A 8 10.75 -3.68 -1.70
C LEU A 8 9.87 -2.47 -2.08
N GLU A 9 10.35 -1.25 -1.83
CA GLU A 9 9.65 -0.02 -2.21
C GLU A 9 9.53 0.12 -3.74
N ILE A 10 10.60 -0.17 -4.48
CA ILE A 10 10.55 -0.16 -5.96
C ILE A 10 9.48 -1.12 -6.48
N ILE A 11 9.39 -2.34 -5.93
CA ILE A 11 8.36 -3.30 -6.32
C ILE A 11 6.95 -2.82 -5.93
N ALA A 12 6.81 -2.17 -4.77
CA ALA A 12 5.53 -1.62 -4.34
C ALA A 12 5.06 -0.48 -5.26
N VAL A 13 5.96 0.42 -5.69
CA VAL A 13 5.66 1.48 -6.66
C VAL A 13 5.21 0.88 -8.00
N GLN A 14 5.95 -0.09 -8.53
CA GLN A 14 5.57 -0.78 -9.77
C GLN A 14 4.22 -1.49 -9.66
N PHE A 15 3.89 -2.00 -8.48
CA PHE A 15 2.59 -2.60 -8.23
C PHE A 15 1.48 -1.53 -8.17
N ALA A 16 1.75 -0.37 -7.54
CA ALA A 16 0.81 0.76 -7.50
C ALA A 16 0.44 1.22 -8.92
N ASP A 17 1.42 1.37 -9.82
CA ASP A 17 1.19 1.73 -11.23
C ASP A 17 0.25 0.73 -11.93
N LYS A 18 0.39 -0.56 -11.62
CA LYS A 18 -0.49 -1.60 -12.19
C LYS A 18 -1.91 -1.54 -11.64
N VAL A 19 -2.07 -1.21 -10.36
CA VAL A 19 -3.40 -1.03 -9.74
C VAL A 19 -4.09 0.19 -10.33
N ASP A 20 -3.36 1.29 -10.52
CA ASP A 20 -3.88 2.52 -11.13
C ASP A 20 -4.32 2.30 -12.58
N LEU A 21 -3.47 1.65 -13.37
CA LEU A 21 -3.80 1.28 -14.75
C LEU A 21 -5.04 0.40 -14.82
N ALA A 22 -5.15 -0.63 -13.97
CA ALA A 22 -6.32 -1.52 -13.93
C ALA A 22 -7.60 -0.75 -13.58
N THR A 23 -7.51 0.21 -12.66
CA THR A 23 -8.64 1.08 -12.28
C THR A 23 -9.07 1.96 -13.45
N SER A 24 -8.14 2.62 -14.12
CA SER A 24 -8.40 3.47 -15.27
C SER A 24 -9.02 2.69 -16.43
N GLU A 25 -8.52 1.49 -16.72
CA GLU A 25 -9.07 0.61 -17.76
C GLU A 25 -10.48 0.13 -17.45
N LEU A 26 -10.78 -0.18 -16.18
CA LEU A 26 -12.13 -0.61 -15.79
C LEU A 26 -13.14 0.54 -15.86
N VAL A 27 -12.76 1.73 -15.41
CA VAL A 27 -13.59 2.93 -15.53
C VAL A 27 -13.85 3.24 -17.02
N GLY A 28 -12.82 3.19 -17.86
CA GLY A 28 -12.95 3.37 -19.31
C GLY A 28 -13.87 2.33 -19.94
N TYR A 29 -13.74 1.06 -19.57
CA TYR A 29 -14.60 -0.01 -20.03
C TYR A 29 -16.09 0.22 -19.68
N LEU A 30 -16.37 0.57 -18.43
CA LEU A 30 -17.74 0.89 -17.99
C LEU A 30 -18.32 2.07 -18.77
N SER A 31 -17.52 3.10 -19.02
CA SER A 31 -17.90 4.25 -19.83
C SER A 31 -18.36 3.84 -21.23
N GLU A 32 -17.55 3.05 -21.93
CA GLU A 32 -17.89 2.61 -23.30
C GLU A 32 -19.14 1.71 -23.33
N LEU A 33 -19.37 0.89 -22.29
CA LEU A 33 -20.56 0.03 -22.21
C LEU A 33 -21.87 0.81 -22.16
N VAL A 34 -21.89 1.97 -21.48
CA VAL A 34 -23.10 2.78 -21.28
C VAL A 34 -23.22 3.94 -22.25
N LYS A 35 -22.21 4.18 -23.06
CA LYS A 35 -22.17 5.27 -24.04
C LYS A 35 -23.30 5.16 -25.07
N GLY A 36 -24.07 6.22 -25.20
CA GLY A 36 -25.19 6.28 -26.15
C GLY A 36 -26.39 5.41 -25.80
N LYS A 37 -26.40 4.80 -24.60
CA LYS A 37 -27.53 4.01 -24.10
C LYS A 37 -28.54 4.90 -23.35
N SER A 38 -29.78 4.47 -23.31
CA SER A 38 -30.78 5.04 -22.41
C SER A 38 -30.45 4.75 -20.96
N ALA A 39 -31.05 5.49 -20.02
CA ALA A 39 -30.85 5.25 -18.58
C ALA A 39 -31.23 3.82 -18.19
N SER A 40 -32.35 3.31 -18.69
CA SER A 40 -32.81 1.93 -18.39
C SER A 40 -31.85 0.87 -18.90
N GLU A 41 -31.41 0.97 -20.15
CA GLU A 41 -30.41 0.04 -20.74
C GLU A 41 -29.07 0.08 -19.99
N SER A 42 -28.63 1.27 -19.60
CA SER A 42 -27.39 1.43 -18.84
C SER A 42 -27.48 0.76 -17.47
N LEU A 43 -28.59 0.91 -16.75
CA LEU A 43 -28.81 0.26 -15.46
C LEU A 43 -28.87 -1.27 -15.59
N GLU A 44 -29.52 -1.79 -16.63
CA GLU A 44 -29.57 -3.23 -16.92
C GLU A 44 -28.16 -3.79 -17.18
N ILE A 45 -27.37 -3.14 -18.02
CA ILE A 45 -25.99 -3.53 -18.31
C ILE A 45 -25.13 -3.54 -17.02
N LEU A 46 -25.20 -2.45 -16.25
CA LEU A 46 -24.38 -2.30 -15.04
C LEU A 46 -24.77 -3.30 -13.93
N SER A 47 -26.05 -3.65 -13.80
CA SER A 47 -26.52 -4.63 -12.82
C SER A 47 -25.97 -6.04 -13.05
N GLY A 48 -25.58 -6.37 -14.29
CA GLY A 48 -24.95 -7.64 -14.65
C GLY A 48 -23.43 -7.69 -14.40
N ILE A 49 -22.79 -6.58 -14.02
CA ILE A 49 -21.33 -6.49 -13.89
C ILE A 49 -20.90 -6.73 -12.46
N ASN A 50 -20.03 -7.72 -12.26
CA ASN A 50 -19.32 -7.92 -11.00
C ASN A 50 -17.95 -7.23 -11.07
N LEU A 51 -17.87 -5.97 -10.61
CA LEU A 51 -16.65 -5.18 -10.61
C LEU A 51 -15.55 -5.78 -9.73
N ASP A 52 -15.88 -6.36 -8.59
CA ASP A 52 -14.90 -6.98 -7.70
C ASP A 52 -14.17 -8.11 -8.43
N LYS A 53 -14.93 -8.94 -9.15
CA LYS A 53 -14.36 -10.01 -9.96
C LYS A 53 -13.56 -9.50 -11.15
N ALA A 54 -13.98 -8.42 -11.77
CA ALA A 54 -13.23 -7.77 -12.86
C ALA A 54 -11.88 -7.23 -12.37
N TYR A 55 -11.84 -6.58 -11.20
CA TYR A 55 -10.59 -6.14 -10.57
C TYR A 55 -9.69 -7.33 -10.21
N GLU A 56 -10.23 -8.35 -9.58
CA GLU A 56 -9.48 -9.56 -9.21
C GLU A 56 -8.75 -10.15 -10.43
N LEU A 57 -9.45 -10.30 -11.55
CA LEU A 57 -8.89 -10.85 -12.79
C LEU A 57 -7.82 -9.93 -13.40
N LYS A 58 -8.07 -8.61 -13.43
CA LYS A 58 -7.08 -7.65 -13.97
C LYS A 58 -5.81 -7.58 -13.11
N LEU A 59 -5.94 -7.65 -11.80
CA LEU A 59 -4.82 -7.55 -10.87
C LEU A 59 -4.08 -8.87 -10.64
N ALA A 60 -4.62 -10.02 -11.08
CA ALA A 60 -4.03 -11.33 -10.82
C ALA A 60 -2.55 -11.42 -11.24
N LYS A 61 -2.22 -10.95 -12.45
CA LYS A 61 -0.82 -10.93 -12.94
C LYS A 61 0.06 -9.97 -12.16
N ALA A 62 -0.47 -8.80 -11.78
CA ALA A 62 0.26 -7.82 -11.01
C ALA A 62 0.57 -8.35 -9.61
N PHE A 63 -0.38 -9.01 -8.95
CA PHE A 63 -0.15 -9.70 -7.67
C PHE A 63 0.89 -10.80 -7.79
N THR A 64 0.82 -11.64 -8.82
CA THR A 64 1.81 -12.71 -9.02
C THR A 64 3.22 -12.14 -9.19
N ALA A 65 3.39 -11.06 -9.96
CA ALA A 65 4.68 -10.42 -10.15
C ALA A 65 5.18 -9.76 -8.85
N TYR A 66 4.31 -9.08 -8.10
CA TYR A 66 4.61 -8.49 -6.81
C TYR A 66 5.07 -9.56 -5.79
N GLU A 67 4.31 -10.65 -5.65
CA GLU A 67 4.64 -11.77 -4.76
C GLU A 67 5.99 -12.39 -5.12
N ALA A 68 6.24 -12.66 -6.41
CA ALA A 68 7.51 -13.24 -6.86
C ALA A 68 8.70 -12.34 -6.54
N GLY A 69 8.60 -11.04 -6.81
CA GLY A 69 9.66 -10.09 -6.53
C GLY A 69 9.94 -9.93 -5.04
N VAL A 70 8.88 -9.85 -4.20
CA VAL A 70 9.04 -9.79 -2.73
C VAL A 70 9.72 -11.05 -2.20
N VAL A 71 9.25 -12.24 -2.62
CA VAL A 71 9.85 -13.53 -2.22
C VAL A 71 11.32 -13.59 -2.61
N GLU A 72 11.67 -13.19 -3.83
CA GLU A 72 13.05 -13.19 -4.31
C GLU A 72 13.94 -12.29 -3.44
N ILE A 73 13.52 -11.05 -3.17
CA ILE A 73 14.29 -10.12 -2.33
C ILE A 73 14.49 -10.68 -0.92
N LEU A 74 13.42 -11.16 -0.29
CA LEU A 74 13.48 -11.67 1.08
C LEU A 74 14.32 -12.94 1.18
N ARG A 75 14.25 -13.84 0.20
CA ARG A 75 15.08 -15.07 0.14
C ARG A 75 16.55 -14.78 -0.06
N ASN A 76 16.87 -13.75 -0.84
CA ASN A 76 18.26 -13.37 -1.06
C ASN A 76 18.87 -12.63 0.15
N THR A 77 18.05 -12.23 1.11
CA THR A 77 18.50 -11.43 2.26
C THR A 77 18.44 -12.20 3.57
N TYR A 78 17.40 -13.00 3.79
CA TYR A 78 17.16 -13.69 5.05
C TYR A 78 17.18 -15.21 4.88
N THR A 79 17.68 -15.88 5.91
CA THR A 79 17.63 -17.36 5.95
C THR A 79 16.20 -17.83 6.17
N THR A 80 15.93 -19.07 5.79
CA THR A 80 14.62 -19.72 6.04
C THR A 80 14.31 -19.90 7.52
N THR A 81 15.34 -19.88 8.38
CA THR A 81 15.19 -19.95 9.83
C THR A 81 14.73 -18.59 10.37
N THR A 82 15.34 -17.49 9.90
CA THR A 82 14.99 -16.13 10.34
C THR A 82 13.63 -15.68 9.78
N LEU A 83 13.29 -16.09 8.55
CA LEU A 83 12.04 -15.71 7.91
C LEU A 83 11.44 -16.92 7.17
N PRO A 84 10.60 -17.72 7.85
CA PRO A 84 9.93 -18.87 7.25
C PRO A 84 9.05 -18.50 6.06
N GLU A 85 8.95 -19.39 5.08
CA GLU A 85 8.11 -19.13 3.88
C GLU A 85 6.64 -18.94 4.21
N SER A 86 6.13 -19.65 5.20
CA SER A 86 4.77 -19.48 5.69
C SER A 86 4.49 -18.05 6.15
N SER A 87 5.48 -17.43 6.80
CA SER A 87 5.39 -16.04 7.26
C SER A 87 5.38 -15.06 6.11
N ILE A 88 6.26 -15.25 5.11
CA ILE A 88 6.26 -14.42 3.88
C ILE A 88 4.90 -14.53 3.18
N ARG A 89 4.38 -15.74 3.01
CA ARG A 89 3.07 -15.97 2.39
C ARG A 89 1.92 -15.34 3.17
N ALA A 90 1.95 -15.40 4.50
CA ALA A 90 0.95 -14.75 5.34
C ALA A 90 0.96 -13.23 5.17
N LEU A 91 2.14 -12.60 5.14
CA LEU A 91 2.29 -11.17 4.88
C LEU A 91 1.75 -10.78 3.50
N LEU A 92 2.12 -11.53 2.46
CA LEU A 92 1.65 -11.29 1.09
C LEU A 92 0.14 -11.44 0.95
N ASN A 93 -0.45 -12.46 1.58
CA ASN A 93 -1.90 -12.64 1.60
C ASN A 93 -2.62 -11.48 2.30
N ASN A 94 -2.06 -10.98 3.40
CA ASN A 94 -2.62 -9.81 4.08
C ASN A 94 -2.54 -8.55 3.22
N THR A 95 -1.40 -8.33 2.54
CA THR A 95 -1.23 -7.22 1.58
C THR A 95 -2.26 -7.30 0.46
N LYS A 96 -2.41 -8.48 -0.15
CA LYS A 96 -3.41 -8.72 -1.19
C LYS A 96 -4.82 -8.42 -0.69
N LYS A 97 -5.17 -8.92 0.50
CA LYS A 97 -6.46 -8.66 1.12
C LYS A 97 -6.71 -7.16 1.32
N THR A 98 -5.73 -6.44 1.87
CA THR A 98 -5.84 -4.99 2.09
C THR A 98 -6.09 -4.23 0.78
N VAL A 99 -5.37 -4.55 -0.29
CA VAL A 99 -5.58 -3.94 -1.60
C VAL A 99 -6.97 -4.27 -2.13
N MET A 100 -7.39 -5.54 -2.10
CA MET A 100 -8.68 -5.96 -2.63
C MET A 100 -9.86 -5.39 -1.85
N ASP A 101 -9.78 -5.30 -0.53
CA ASP A 101 -10.83 -4.68 0.29
C ASP A 101 -11.01 -3.18 -0.03
N ASN A 102 -9.91 -2.48 -0.33
CA ASN A 102 -9.99 -1.09 -0.79
C ASN A 102 -10.52 -0.99 -2.23
N MET A 103 -10.18 -1.93 -3.12
CA MET A 103 -10.72 -1.97 -4.49
C MET A 103 -12.24 -2.19 -4.50
N LYS A 104 -12.82 -2.88 -3.52
CA LYS A 104 -14.27 -2.98 -3.34
C LYS A 104 -14.91 -1.62 -3.07
N VAL A 105 -14.25 -0.76 -2.29
CA VAL A 105 -14.72 0.62 -2.07
C VAL A 105 -14.67 1.41 -3.38
N VAL A 106 -13.60 1.28 -4.16
CA VAL A 106 -13.48 1.90 -5.50
C VAL A 106 -14.61 1.42 -6.41
N SER A 107 -14.84 0.10 -6.48
CA SER A 107 -15.91 -0.50 -7.29
C SER A 107 -17.29 0.04 -6.90
N SER A 108 -17.60 0.07 -5.61
CA SER A 108 -18.86 0.58 -5.09
C SER A 108 -19.06 2.06 -5.40
N THR A 109 -18.03 2.89 -5.17
CA THR A 109 -18.07 4.32 -5.47
C THR A 109 -18.28 4.57 -6.96
N THR A 110 -17.57 3.84 -7.81
CA THR A 110 -17.69 3.94 -9.27
C THR A 110 -19.11 3.58 -9.73
N MET A 111 -19.64 2.46 -9.27
CA MET A 111 -20.97 2.00 -9.64
C MET A 111 -22.06 2.98 -9.19
N THR A 112 -22.01 3.40 -7.92
CA THR A 112 -22.97 4.36 -7.36
C THR A 112 -22.91 5.68 -8.14
N GLY A 113 -21.73 6.22 -8.42
CA GLY A 113 -21.58 7.46 -9.16
C GLY A 113 -22.14 7.38 -10.59
N ILE A 114 -21.94 6.26 -11.29
CA ILE A 114 -22.53 6.06 -12.63
C ILE A 114 -24.06 6.00 -12.55
N ILE A 115 -24.62 5.26 -11.61
CA ILE A 115 -26.07 5.16 -11.40
C ILE A 115 -26.67 6.53 -11.10
N ASP A 116 -26.08 7.31 -10.19
CA ASP A 116 -26.50 8.66 -9.85
C ASP A 116 -26.43 9.64 -11.03
N GLY A 117 -25.38 9.52 -11.84
CA GLY A 117 -25.23 10.30 -13.06
C GLY A 117 -26.35 10.00 -14.05
N ILE A 118 -26.65 8.72 -14.28
CA ILE A 118 -27.76 8.28 -15.15
C ILE A 118 -29.11 8.78 -14.60
N ALA A 119 -29.36 8.62 -13.31
CA ALA A 119 -30.61 9.05 -12.64
C ALA A 119 -30.83 10.58 -12.72
N THR A 120 -29.76 11.34 -12.77
CA THR A 120 -29.82 12.82 -12.86
C THR A 120 -29.67 13.36 -14.28
N ASN A 121 -29.71 12.51 -15.31
CA ASN A 121 -29.52 12.85 -16.72
C ASN A 121 -28.21 13.64 -17.00
N LYS A 122 -27.18 13.42 -16.23
CA LYS A 122 -25.85 13.98 -16.49
C LYS A 122 -25.21 13.25 -17.68
N ALA A 123 -24.43 13.99 -18.46
CA ALA A 123 -23.61 13.36 -19.49
C ALA A 123 -22.65 12.34 -18.86
N VAL A 124 -22.46 11.19 -19.49
CA VAL A 124 -21.59 10.11 -18.99
C VAL A 124 -20.19 10.62 -18.69
N ASP A 125 -19.64 11.47 -19.59
CA ASP A 125 -18.30 12.03 -19.40
C ASP A 125 -18.21 12.92 -18.15
N GLN A 126 -19.22 13.75 -17.87
CA GLN A 126 -19.27 14.56 -16.66
C GLN A 126 -19.41 13.71 -15.39
N THR A 127 -20.16 12.63 -15.50
CA THR A 127 -20.33 11.67 -14.39
C THR A 127 -19.00 10.98 -14.09
N LEU A 128 -18.26 10.54 -15.11
CA LEU A 128 -16.98 9.88 -14.95
C LEU A 128 -15.90 10.81 -14.38
N GLU A 129 -15.85 12.08 -14.79
CA GLU A 129 -14.93 13.05 -14.17
C GLU A 129 -15.26 13.28 -12.68
N THR A 130 -16.54 13.32 -12.33
CA THR A 130 -16.97 13.39 -10.93
C THR A 130 -16.52 12.16 -10.15
N ILE A 131 -16.70 10.98 -10.72
CA ILE A 131 -16.29 9.69 -10.10
C ILE A 131 -14.77 9.62 -9.92
N LYS A 132 -13.99 10.02 -10.92
CA LYS A 132 -12.52 10.06 -10.80
C LYS A 132 -12.06 10.87 -9.59
N GLY A 133 -12.71 11.99 -9.29
CA GLY A 133 -12.43 12.77 -8.10
C GLY A 133 -12.85 12.13 -6.77
N GLN A 134 -13.73 11.14 -6.81
CA GLN A 134 -14.23 10.41 -5.63
C GLN A 134 -13.54 9.07 -5.39
N ILE A 135 -12.91 8.50 -6.42
CA ILE A 135 -12.15 7.25 -6.29
C ILE A 135 -10.95 7.50 -5.36
N PRO A 136 -10.77 6.69 -4.31
CA PRO A 136 -9.58 6.75 -3.48
C PRO A 136 -8.32 6.65 -4.36
N ASN A 137 -7.33 7.48 -4.07
CA ASN A 137 -6.05 7.39 -4.77
C ASN A 137 -5.46 5.99 -4.59
N THR A 138 -5.34 5.25 -5.69
CA THR A 138 -4.84 3.86 -5.71
C THR A 138 -3.41 3.76 -5.19
N GLU A 139 -2.59 4.79 -5.40
CA GLU A 139 -1.26 4.89 -4.80
C GLU A 139 -1.33 4.90 -3.27
N VAL A 140 -2.28 5.63 -2.67
CA VAL A 140 -2.50 5.64 -1.22
C VAL A 140 -2.89 4.26 -0.71
N VAL A 141 -3.72 3.52 -1.44
CA VAL A 141 -4.13 2.15 -1.09
C VAL A 141 -2.93 1.22 -1.06
N VAL A 142 -2.12 1.23 -2.13
CA VAL A 142 -0.93 0.35 -2.24
C VAL A 142 0.13 0.75 -1.23
N ASN A 143 0.40 2.05 -1.06
CA ASN A 143 1.35 2.54 -0.08
C ASN A 143 0.95 2.17 1.36
N THR A 144 -0.34 2.19 1.67
CA THR A 144 -0.84 1.73 2.97
C THR A 144 -0.58 0.24 3.17
N ALA A 145 -0.93 -0.58 2.18
CA ALA A 145 -0.71 -2.03 2.22
C ALA A 145 0.79 -2.39 2.30
N TYR A 146 1.63 -1.68 1.55
CA TYR A 146 3.09 -1.83 1.60
C TYR A 146 3.67 -1.47 2.98
N ASN A 147 3.26 -0.33 3.55
CA ASN A 147 3.75 0.08 4.86
C ASN A 147 3.31 -0.87 5.97
N GLN A 148 2.10 -1.42 5.90
CA GLN A 148 1.64 -2.48 6.81
C GLN A 148 2.48 -3.75 6.65
N PHE A 149 2.73 -4.18 5.41
CA PHE A 149 3.62 -5.29 5.11
C PHE A 149 5.00 -5.07 5.73
N ASN A 150 5.63 -3.92 5.44
CA ASN A 150 6.98 -3.63 5.89
C ASN A 150 7.08 -3.52 7.43
N ASN A 151 6.12 -2.88 8.08
CA ASN A 151 6.08 -2.79 9.54
C ASN A 151 5.88 -4.17 10.20
N THR A 152 5.03 -5.02 9.63
CA THR A 152 4.83 -6.38 10.15
C THR A 152 6.08 -7.23 9.93
N LEU A 153 6.71 -7.16 8.76
CA LEU A 153 7.99 -7.80 8.46
C LEU A 153 9.07 -7.36 9.46
N THR A 154 9.20 -6.06 9.68
CA THR A 154 10.15 -5.49 10.63
C THR A 154 9.92 -5.99 12.06
N THR A 155 8.66 -6.09 12.48
CA THR A 155 8.29 -6.62 13.80
C THR A 155 8.71 -8.08 13.95
N MET A 156 8.47 -8.89 12.93
CA MET A 156 8.86 -10.31 12.90
C MET A 156 10.39 -10.47 12.95
N LEU A 157 11.11 -9.72 12.11
CA LEU A 157 12.58 -9.74 12.12
C LEU A 157 13.16 -9.27 13.45
N ALA A 158 12.52 -8.31 14.12
CA ALA A 158 12.96 -7.81 15.41
C ALA A 158 12.80 -8.84 16.54
N ASP A 159 11.99 -9.91 16.34
CA ASP A 159 11.89 -11.03 17.28
C ASP A 159 13.02 -12.03 17.11
N GLU A 160 13.53 -12.18 15.89
CA GLU A 160 14.57 -13.15 15.54
C GLU A 160 15.99 -12.60 15.62
N LEU A 161 16.14 -11.28 15.68
CA LEU A 161 17.43 -10.60 15.74
C LEU A 161 17.90 -10.38 17.19
N PRO A 162 19.22 -10.18 17.42
CA PRO A 162 19.74 -9.91 18.75
C PRO A 162 19.02 -8.74 19.44
N ALA A 163 18.76 -8.86 20.74
CA ALA A 163 18.00 -7.87 21.54
C ALA A 163 18.60 -6.45 21.53
N ASN A 164 19.89 -6.32 21.21
CA ASN A 164 20.59 -5.05 21.07
C ASN A 164 20.52 -4.45 19.67
N THR A 165 19.90 -5.13 18.70
CA THR A 165 19.68 -4.60 17.35
C THR A 165 18.97 -3.26 17.44
N LYS A 166 19.48 -2.27 16.71
CA LYS A 166 18.93 -0.92 16.66
C LYS A 166 18.03 -0.75 15.44
N TRP A 167 16.96 0.01 15.65
CA TRP A 167 15.96 0.36 14.65
C TRP A 167 15.78 1.86 14.62
N ILE A 168 15.59 2.41 13.46
CA ILE A 168 15.34 3.83 13.26
C ILE A 168 14.00 4.00 12.53
N TYR A 169 13.24 5.02 12.93
CA TYR A 169 11.98 5.35 12.27
C TYR A 169 12.23 6.39 11.18
N ILE A 170 12.02 6.02 9.94
CA ILE A 170 12.33 6.86 8.78
C ILE A 170 11.10 7.16 7.95
N GLY A 171 11.16 8.22 7.17
CA GLY A 171 10.12 8.70 6.27
C GLY A 171 10.11 10.22 6.18
N ALA A 172 9.23 10.76 5.34
CA ALA A 172 9.14 12.19 5.11
C ALA A 172 8.80 12.96 6.38
N ASN A 173 9.57 14.01 6.71
CA ASN A 173 9.33 14.89 7.84
C ASN A 173 8.89 16.28 7.36
N ASP A 174 7.68 16.37 6.82
CA ASP A 174 7.11 17.56 6.22
C ASP A 174 5.88 18.07 7.01
N SER A 175 5.19 19.10 6.46
CA SER A 175 3.96 19.66 7.06
C SER A 175 2.81 18.67 7.17
N LYS A 176 2.78 17.59 6.36
CA LYS A 176 1.77 16.53 6.38
C LYS A 176 2.11 15.42 7.37
N THR A 177 3.30 15.43 7.96
CA THR A 177 3.75 14.41 8.90
C THR A 177 3.02 14.57 10.24
N ARG A 178 2.36 13.50 10.66
CA ARG A 178 1.61 13.46 11.93
C ARG A 178 2.53 13.57 13.13
N GLN A 179 2.08 14.20 14.21
CA GLN A 179 2.89 14.41 15.43
C GLN A 179 3.48 13.11 16.00
N GLN A 180 2.71 12.03 15.98
CA GLN A 180 3.20 10.72 16.41
C GLN A 180 4.37 10.20 15.56
N CYS A 181 4.37 10.44 14.24
CA CYS A 181 5.49 10.07 13.38
C CYS A 181 6.70 10.95 13.65
N LYS A 182 6.50 12.26 13.85
CA LYS A 182 7.58 13.19 14.25
C LYS A 182 8.24 12.77 15.56
N ASN A 183 7.45 12.33 16.54
CA ASN A 183 7.95 11.83 17.81
C ASN A 183 8.82 10.57 17.65
N LYS A 184 8.38 9.64 16.77
CA LYS A 184 9.15 8.42 16.46
C LYS A 184 10.46 8.74 15.71
N ILE A 185 10.41 9.65 14.72
CA ILE A 185 11.61 10.13 14.00
C ILE A 185 12.60 10.77 14.98
N GLY A 186 12.11 11.67 15.85
CA GLY A 186 12.92 12.38 16.83
C GLY A 186 13.52 11.52 17.95
N ALA A 187 13.02 10.30 18.14
CA ALA A 187 13.54 9.38 19.14
C ALA A 187 14.88 8.73 18.75
N GLY A 188 15.25 8.81 17.48
CA GLY A 188 16.51 8.24 16.98
C GLY A 188 16.54 6.71 16.99
N ALA A 189 17.73 6.15 17.12
CA ALA A 189 17.97 4.71 17.07
C ALA A 189 17.62 4.01 18.39
N LEU A 190 16.64 3.11 18.36
CA LEU A 190 16.11 2.41 19.54
C LEU A 190 16.21 0.89 19.38
N THR A 191 16.36 0.17 20.50
CA THR A 191 16.14 -1.29 20.50
C THR A 191 14.64 -1.59 20.47
N LYS A 192 14.26 -2.82 20.06
CA LYS A 192 12.87 -3.26 20.13
C LYS A 192 12.23 -3.00 21.50
N LYS A 193 12.92 -3.33 22.59
CA LYS A 193 12.43 -3.10 23.96
C LYS A 193 12.15 -1.62 24.23
N GLN A 194 13.04 -0.73 23.78
CA GLN A 194 12.84 0.72 23.92
C GLN A 194 11.63 1.21 23.12
N ILE A 195 11.47 0.71 21.87
CA ILE A 195 10.32 1.03 21.03
C ILE A 195 9.01 0.61 21.69
N LEU A 196 8.93 -0.63 22.19
CA LEU A 196 7.74 -1.14 22.87
C LEU A 196 7.39 -0.32 24.11
N ASN A 197 8.40 0.04 24.91
CA ASN A 197 8.19 0.86 26.13
C ASN A 197 7.72 2.28 25.82
N GLN A 198 8.20 2.87 24.71
CA GLN A 198 7.94 4.28 24.39
C GLN A 198 6.71 4.47 23.48
N PHE A 199 6.45 3.54 22.58
CA PHE A 199 5.42 3.67 21.53
C PHE A 199 4.38 2.56 21.51
N GLY A 200 4.50 1.54 22.34
CA GLY A 200 3.56 0.44 22.47
C GLY A 200 3.86 -0.73 21.53
N ASP A 201 4.12 -0.49 20.26
CA ASP A 201 4.51 -1.54 19.29
C ASP A 201 5.33 -0.97 18.12
N MET A 202 5.89 -1.85 17.30
CA MET A 202 6.56 -1.51 16.04
C MET A 202 5.58 -1.50 14.84
N ASN A 203 4.41 -2.07 15.02
CA ASN A 203 3.40 -2.16 13.98
C ASN A 203 2.65 -0.83 13.88
N ASN A 204 2.67 -0.22 12.72
CA ASN A 204 2.09 1.10 12.52
C ASN A 204 0.89 0.96 11.58
N GLU A 205 -0.30 0.68 12.13
CA GLU A 205 -1.55 0.49 11.36
C GLU A 205 -2.18 1.80 10.88
N ILE A 206 -1.41 2.87 10.78
CA ILE A 206 -1.94 4.17 10.41
C ILE A 206 -2.17 4.23 8.90
N TRP A 207 -3.40 4.48 8.51
CA TRP A 207 -3.79 4.73 7.11
C TRP A 207 -2.92 5.82 6.48
N ASN A 208 -2.42 5.55 5.28
CA ASN A 208 -1.57 6.47 4.51
C ASN A 208 -0.34 6.98 5.31
N CYS A 209 0.29 6.10 6.07
CA CYS A 209 1.55 6.40 6.74
C CYS A 209 2.71 6.21 5.76
N ARG A 210 3.58 7.22 5.65
CA ARG A 210 4.77 7.20 4.78
C ARG A 210 6.04 6.84 5.54
N HIS A 211 5.92 6.25 6.73
CA HIS A 211 7.01 5.99 7.64
C HIS A 211 7.08 4.52 8.03
N LYS A 212 8.29 4.05 8.27
CA LYS A 212 8.59 2.65 8.62
C LYS A 212 9.75 2.58 9.60
N TRP A 213 9.87 1.47 10.34
CA TRP A 213 11.06 1.14 11.07
C TRP A 213 12.06 0.43 10.16
N GLU A 214 13.31 0.85 10.20
CA GLU A 214 14.41 0.19 9.51
C GLU A 214 15.47 -0.29 10.48
N GLN A 215 16.04 -1.47 10.18
CA GLN A 215 17.18 -1.99 10.93
C GLN A 215 18.44 -1.20 10.57
N MET A 216 19.19 -0.80 11.56
CA MET A 216 20.50 -0.21 11.33
C MET A 216 21.52 -1.33 11.10
N SER A 217 22.18 -1.30 9.94
CA SER A 217 23.12 -2.34 9.50
C SER A 217 24.50 -2.26 10.16
N SER A 218 24.80 -1.14 10.86
CA SER A 218 26.08 -0.87 11.54
C SER A 218 25.87 0.16 12.66
N SER A 219 26.93 0.52 13.37
CA SER A 219 26.83 1.57 14.40
C SER A 219 26.33 2.90 13.79
N PRO A 220 25.62 3.75 14.57
CA PRO A 220 25.16 5.06 14.09
C PRO A 220 26.27 5.94 13.49
N GLU A 221 27.49 5.71 13.91
CA GLU A 221 28.68 6.42 13.43
C GLU A 221 29.09 6.03 12.01
N ASP A 222 28.80 4.78 11.57
CA ASP A 222 29.17 4.28 10.26
C ASP A 222 28.20 4.70 9.13
N GLN A 223 26.99 5.18 9.48
CA GLN A 223 25.97 5.54 8.48
C GLN A 223 25.84 7.04 8.24
N GLY A 224 26.62 7.88 8.94
CA GLY A 224 26.52 9.33 8.80
C GLY A 224 25.11 9.88 9.13
N TYR A 225 24.35 9.15 9.94
CA TYR A 225 22.97 9.54 10.28
C TYR A 225 22.96 10.88 11.01
N ASN A 226 22.46 11.88 10.32
CA ASN A 226 22.24 13.22 10.87
C ASN A 226 20.72 13.46 10.96
N PRO A 227 20.13 13.49 12.18
CA PRO A 227 18.70 13.74 12.37
C PRO A 227 18.22 15.09 11.80
N GLN A 228 19.16 16.02 11.52
CA GLN A 228 18.83 17.36 11.02
C GLN A 228 18.69 17.42 9.50
N GLU A 229 19.18 16.43 8.74
CA GLU A 229 19.07 16.43 7.28
C GLU A 229 17.67 16.14 6.75
N PHE A 230 16.76 15.67 7.60
CA PHE A 230 15.36 15.38 7.25
C PHE A 230 14.38 16.51 7.60
N THR A 231 14.87 17.70 7.89
CA THR A 231 14.07 18.91 8.21
C THR A 231 13.92 19.85 7.04
N GLY A 232 13.68 19.31 5.84
CA GLY A 232 13.42 20.08 4.62
C GLY A 232 11.93 20.10 4.24
#